data_429efb5e68510846e0fd0632a0261f04
#
_entry.id   429efb5e68510846e0fd0632a0261f04
#
_cell.length_a   1.000
_cell.length_b   1.000
_cell.length_c   1.000
_cell.angle_alpha   90.00
_cell.angle_beta   90.00
_cell.angle_gamma   90.00
#
_symmetry.space_group_name_H-M   'P 1'
#
loop_
_entity.id
_entity.type
_entity.pdbx_description
1 polymer ?
#
loop_
_entity_poly.entity_id
_entity_poly.type
_entity_poly.pdbx_seq_one_letter_code
_entity_poly.pdbx_strand_id
1 'polypeptide(L)'
;MSYTLSFTATDPAELWAETGDAAAALVAGEPDGIANMANVAALIWQAIPDLNWAGFYRFDGTELVLGPFQGKAACIRIALDKGVCGAAARLRATQRVDDVHAFPGHIACDADSRSELVVPVIANDRLVGVLDLDSPRPARFTADDQAGAEALVARIAAALALPAS
;
A
#
# COMPACT_ATOMS: atom_id res chain seq x y z
N MET A 1 -19.20 12.28 -10.84
CA MET A 1 -18.77 13.27 -9.84
C MET A 1 -17.27 13.40 -9.93
N SER A 2 -16.74 14.62 -10.00
CA SER A 2 -15.29 14.87 -9.90
C SER A 2 -14.97 15.08 -8.42
N TYR A 3 -14.09 14.27 -7.85
CA TYR A 3 -13.58 14.49 -6.49
C TYR A 3 -12.36 15.39 -6.59
N THR A 4 -12.48 16.64 -6.18
CA THR A 4 -11.32 17.52 -5.99
C THR A 4 -10.90 17.35 -4.52
N LEU A 5 -9.86 16.59 -4.30
CA LEU A 5 -9.26 16.42 -2.98
C LEU A 5 -8.12 17.44 -2.85
N SER A 6 -8.13 18.19 -1.78
CA SER A 6 -7.03 19.09 -1.42
C SER A 6 -6.48 18.67 -0.06
N PHE A 7 -5.20 18.40 -0.03
CA PHE A 7 -4.48 18.11 1.21
C PHE A 7 -3.78 19.39 1.65
N THR A 8 -3.94 19.76 2.91
CA THR A 8 -3.39 21.02 3.47
C THR A 8 -2.30 20.78 4.48
N ALA A 9 -2.26 19.57 5.06
CA ALA A 9 -1.26 19.20 6.02
C ALA A 9 0.13 19.06 5.38
N THR A 10 1.15 19.51 6.09
CA THR A 10 2.58 19.35 5.73
C THR A 10 3.30 18.41 6.69
N ASP A 11 2.74 18.23 7.88
CA ASP A 11 3.22 17.25 8.85
C ASP A 11 2.81 15.83 8.42
N PRO A 12 3.72 14.85 8.42
CA PRO A 12 3.41 13.48 7.93
C PRO A 12 2.25 12.82 8.68
N ALA A 13 2.17 12.97 10.00
CA ALA A 13 1.10 12.35 10.78
C ALA A 13 -0.28 12.95 10.44
N GLU A 14 -0.35 14.27 10.31
CA GLU A 14 -1.58 14.97 9.91
C GLU A 14 -1.97 14.64 8.47
N LEU A 15 -0.99 14.58 7.55
CA LEU A 15 -1.22 14.24 6.15
C LEU A 15 -1.79 12.83 6.00
N TRP A 16 -1.26 11.86 6.74
CA TRP A 16 -1.80 10.51 6.76
C TRP A 16 -3.21 10.44 7.38
N ALA A 17 -3.50 11.26 8.39
CA ALA A 17 -4.84 11.35 8.96
C ALA A 17 -5.85 11.91 7.94
N GLU A 18 -5.53 13.00 7.24
CA GLU A 18 -6.36 13.56 6.16
C GLU A 18 -6.55 12.53 5.04
N THR A 19 -5.49 11.82 4.65
CA THR A 19 -5.55 10.78 3.61
C THR A 19 -6.44 9.62 4.05
N GLY A 20 -6.35 9.20 5.31
CA GLY A 20 -7.18 8.14 5.88
C GLY A 20 -8.66 8.52 5.93
N ASP A 21 -8.99 9.77 6.26
CA ASP A 21 -10.37 10.27 6.24
C ASP A 21 -10.93 10.28 4.81
N ALA A 22 -10.15 10.74 3.85
CA ALA A 22 -10.52 10.73 2.44
C ALA A 22 -10.69 9.30 1.91
N ALA A 23 -9.80 8.37 2.26
CA ALA A 23 -9.90 6.96 1.87
C ALA A 23 -11.17 6.32 2.41
N ALA A 24 -11.48 6.52 3.69
CA ALA A 24 -12.69 5.98 4.31
C ALA A 24 -13.96 6.52 3.64
N ALA A 25 -13.98 7.80 3.27
CA ALA A 25 -15.10 8.40 2.55
C ALA A 25 -15.25 7.84 1.12
N LEU A 26 -14.13 7.59 0.41
CA LEU A 26 -14.14 7.04 -0.95
C LEU A 26 -14.70 5.62 -1.02
N VAL A 27 -14.37 4.78 -0.04
CA VAL A 27 -14.80 3.36 -0.04
C VAL A 27 -16.16 3.15 0.59
N ALA A 28 -16.74 4.19 1.19
CA ALA A 28 -18.01 4.09 1.90
C ALA A 28 -19.16 3.69 0.95
N GLY A 29 -19.74 2.51 1.18
CA GLY A 29 -20.87 2.00 0.41
C GLY A 29 -20.48 1.34 -0.92
N GLU A 30 -19.19 1.27 -1.29
CA GLU A 30 -18.74 0.56 -2.49
C GLU A 30 -18.33 -0.88 -2.12
N PRO A 31 -19.02 -1.91 -2.65
CA PRO A 31 -18.71 -3.31 -2.36
C PRO A 31 -17.56 -3.87 -3.19
N ASP A 32 -17.15 -3.23 -4.30
CA ASP A 32 -16.10 -3.74 -5.18
C ASP A 32 -14.71 -3.40 -4.64
N GLY A 33 -14.01 -4.41 -4.13
CA GLY A 33 -12.68 -4.25 -3.57
C GLY A 33 -11.62 -3.76 -4.58
N ILE A 34 -11.76 -4.08 -5.86
CA ILE A 34 -10.83 -3.61 -6.91
C ILE A 34 -11.04 -2.11 -7.19
N ALA A 35 -12.30 -1.67 -7.28
CA ALA A 35 -12.62 -0.25 -7.45
C ALA A 35 -12.09 0.56 -6.26
N ASN A 36 -12.25 0.04 -5.04
CA ASN A 36 -11.73 0.64 -3.82
C ASN A 36 -10.20 0.72 -3.83
N MET A 37 -9.50 -0.37 -4.16
CA MET A 37 -8.04 -0.38 -4.29
C MET A 37 -7.55 0.64 -5.32
N ALA A 38 -8.23 0.76 -6.46
CA ALA A 38 -7.87 1.70 -7.52
C ALA A 38 -7.95 3.15 -7.04
N ASN A 39 -9.05 3.52 -6.39
CA ASN A 39 -9.24 4.86 -5.86
C ASN A 39 -8.28 5.17 -4.69
N VAL A 40 -8.05 4.21 -3.79
CA VAL A 40 -7.12 4.42 -2.68
C VAL A 40 -5.67 4.53 -3.16
N ALA A 41 -5.26 3.74 -4.15
CA ALA A 41 -3.93 3.88 -4.75
C ALA A 41 -3.73 5.27 -5.39
N ALA A 42 -4.73 5.76 -6.13
CA ALA A 42 -4.70 7.09 -6.71
C ALA A 42 -4.68 8.20 -5.66
N LEU A 43 -5.45 8.04 -4.59
CA LEU A 43 -5.50 8.97 -3.46
C LEU A 43 -4.14 9.10 -2.77
N ILE A 44 -3.52 7.97 -2.41
CA ILE A 44 -2.20 7.95 -1.78
C ILE A 44 -1.16 8.58 -2.70
N TRP A 45 -1.19 8.24 -3.99
CA TRP A 45 -0.30 8.83 -5.00
C TRP A 45 -0.38 10.35 -5.06
N GLN A 46 -1.58 10.92 -4.91
CA GLN A 46 -1.80 12.37 -4.92
C GLN A 46 -1.40 13.04 -3.61
N ALA A 47 -1.63 12.35 -2.47
CA ALA A 47 -1.46 12.93 -1.15
C ALA A 47 -0.01 12.83 -0.64
N ILE A 48 0.61 11.67 -0.78
CA ILE A 48 1.90 11.36 -0.16
C ILE A 48 3.04 11.69 -1.13
N PRO A 49 3.93 12.61 -0.76
CA PRO A 49 5.00 13.05 -1.66
C PRO A 49 6.14 12.02 -1.76
N ASP A 50 6.94 12.18 -2.82
CA ASP A 50 8.19 11.44 -3.07
C ASP A 50 8.00 9.92 -3.25
N LEU A 51 6.89 9.50 -3.82
CA LEU A 51 6.66 8.12 -4.22
C LEU A 51 6.99 7.93 -5.70
N ASN A 52 7.55 6.76 -6.05
CA ASN A 52 7.64 6.30 -7.44
C ASN A 52 6.71 5.12 -7.74
N TRP A 53 6.08 4.55 -6.70
CA TRP A 53 5.04 3.53 -6.84
C TRP A 53 4.12 3.52 -5.63
N ALA A 54 2.82 3.31 -5.85
CA ALA A 54 1.83 3.16 -4.79
C ALA A 54 0.70 2.26 -5.26
N GLY A 55 0.48 1.15 -4.59
CA GLY A 55 -0.57 0.23 -5.02
C GLY A 55 -0.74 -0.99 -4.14
N PHE A 56 -1.49 -1.94 -4.66
CA PHE A 56 -1.85 -3.14 -3.95
C PHE A 56 -1.39 -4.40 -4.68
N TYR A 57 -0.92 -5.36 -3.91
CA TYR A 57 -0.84 -6.75 -4.31
C TYR A 57 -1.92 -7.53 -3.57
N ARG A 58 -2.70 -8.34 -4.29
CA ARG A 58 -3.78 -9.16 -3.75
C ARG A 58 -3.27 -10.56 -3.43
N PHE A 59 -3.70 -11.14 -2.33
CA PHE A 59 -3.38 -12.53 -2.00
C PHE A 59 -4.42 -13.46 -2.63
N ASP A 60 -3.98 -14.40 -3.48
CA ASP A 60 -4.85 -15.36 -4.17
C ASP A 60 -5.04 -16.69 -3.42
N GLY A 61 -4.50 -16.78 -2.21
CA GLY A 61 -4.47 -18.00 -1.39
C GLY A 61 -3.12 -18.73 -1.42
N THR A 62 -2.24 -18.36 -2.33
CA THR A 62 -0.91 -18.98 -2.53
C THR A 62 0.20 -17.93 -2.58
N GLU A 63 0.00 -16.90 -3.38
CA GLU A 63 0.98 -15.85 -3.66
C GLU A 63 0.31 -14.48 -3.80
N LEU A 64 1.12 -13.44 -3.91
CA LEU A 64 0.65 -12.09 -4.19
C LEU A 64 0.55 -11.87 -5.70
N VAL A 65 -0.57 -11.29 -6.13
CA VAL A 65 -0.86 -10.97 -7.53
C VAL A 65 -1.07 -9.46 -7.64
N LEU A 66 -0.45 -8.84 -8.62
CA LEU A 66 -0.56 -7.42 -8.90
C LEU A 66 -2.03 -6.98 -8.96
N GLY A 67 -2.36 -5.97 -8.17
CA GLY A 67 -3.64 -5.29 -8.15
C GLY A 67 -3.53 -3.86 -8.68
N PRO A 68 -4.51 -3.00 -8.40
CA PRO A 68 -4.49 -1.60 -8.82
C PRO A 68 -3.31 -0.82 -8.22
N PHE A 69 -2.66 0.00 -9.05
CA PHE A 69 -1.50 0.80 -8.65
C PHE A 69 -1.33 2.07 -9.49
N GLN A 70 -0.45 2.94 -9.01
CA GLN A 70 0.09 4.12 -9.70
C GLN A 70 1.61 3.97 -9.79
N GLY A 71 2.21 4.30 -10.94
CA GLY A 71 3.63 4.17 -11.19
C GLY A 71 3.94 3.34 -12.43
N LYS A 72 5.18 2.84 -12.54
CA LYS A 72 5.62 1.99 -13.64
C LYS A 72 5.05 0.57 -13.50
N ALA A 73 4.98 -0.17 -14.63
CA ALA A 73 4.66 -1.58 -14.63
C ALA A 73 5.56 -2.36 -13.66
N ALA A 74 5.00 -3.29 -12.92
CA ALA A 74 5.64 -4.00 -11.84
C ALA A 74 5.59 -5.52 -11.99
N CYS A 75 6.18 -6.26 -11.04
CA CYS A 75 6.11 -7.70 -10.99
C CYS A 75 4.66 -8.18 -10.92
N ILE A 76 4.28 -9.15 -11.74
CA ILE A 76 2.88 -9.62 -11.78
C ILE A 76 2.56 -10.51 -10.59
N ARG A 77 3.51 -11.38 -10.18
CA ARG A 77 3.35 -12.35 -9.10
C ARG A 77 4.56 -12.32 -8.17
N ILE A 78 4.31 -12.39 -6.87
CA ILE A 78 5.32 -12.41 -5.83
C ILE A 78 5.00 -13.55 -4.85
N ALA A 79 5.92 -14.51 -4.78
CA ALA A 79 5.83 -15.59 -3.80
C ALA A 79 6.04 -15.05 -2.37
N LEU A 80 5.41 -15.67 -1.37
CA LEU A 80 5.47 -15.18 0.01
C LEU A 80 6.86 -15.26 0.66
N ASP A 81 7.77 -16.04 0.09
CA ASP A 81 9.16 -16.15 0.53
C ASP A 81 10.10 -15.15 -0.16
N LYS A 82 9.57 -14.22 -0.99
CA LYS A 82 10.34 -13.30 -1.82
C LYS A 82 10.03 -11.83 -1.49
N GLY A 83 11.09 -11.04 -1.43
CA GLY A 83 11.04 -9.58 -1.34
C GLY A 83 10.35 -9.04 -0.10
N VAL A 84 10.16 -7.72 -0.09
CA VAL A 84 9.55 -7.00 1.04
C VAL A 84 8.05 -7.29 1.12
N CYS A 85 7.35 -7.27 -0.02
CA CYS A 85 5.93 -7.59 -0.09
C CYS A 85 5.62 -9.01 0.42
N GLY A 86 6.42 -10.02 -0.02
CA GLY A 86 6.27 -11.39 0.45
C GLY A 86 6.50 -11.52 1.95
N ALA A 87 7.51 -10.81 2.48
CA ALA A 87 7.78 -10.79 3.92
C ALA A 87 6.61 -10.18 4.72
N ALA A 88 6.08 -9.04 4.28
CA ALA A 88 4.94 -8.39 4.93
C ALA A 88 3.71 -9.31 4.97
N ALA A 89 3.40 -9.97 3.85
CA ALA A 89 2.27 -10.89 3.74
C ALA A 89 2.44 -12.13 4.63
N ARG A 90 3.60 -12.78 4.57
CA ARG A 90 3.90 -14.00 5.33
C ARG A 90 3.90 -13.76 6.84
N LEU A 91 4.55 -12.67 7.26
CA LEU A 91 4.69 -12.33 8.69
C LEU A 91 3.44 -11.61 9.24
N ARG A 92 2.54 -11.17 8.37
CA ARG A 92 1.39 -10.32 8.71
C ARG A 92 1.81 -9.09 9.51
N ALA A 93 2.94 -8.51 9.13
CA ALA A 93 3.57 -7.38 9.81
C ALA A 93 4.13 -6.40 8.81
N THR A 94 3.95 -5.12 9.08
CA THR A 94 4.50 -4.04 8.26
C THR A 94 6.01 -4.17 8.14
N GLN A 95 6.49 -3.97 6.92
CA GLN A 95 7.91 -3.87 6.60
C GLN A 95 8.22 -2.43 6.20
N ARG A 96 9.11 -1.79 6.94
CA ARG A 96 9.65 -0.47 6.62
C ARG A 96 11.13 -0.60 6.36
N VAL A 97 11.53 -0.39 5.11
CA VAL A 97 12.88 -0.67 4.61
C VAL A 97 13.53 0.62 4.14
N ASP A 98 14.60 1.03 4.79
CA ASP A 98 15.33 2.27 4.51
C ASP A 98 16.18 2.18 3.24
N ASP A 99 16.70 0.99 2.95
CA ASP A 99 17.45 0.69 1.72
C ASP A 99 17.07 -0.71 1.22
N VAL A 100 16.34 -0.75 0.12
CA VAL A 100 15.89 -2.00 -0.50
C VAL A 100 17.03 -2.89 -0.99
N HIS A 101 18.17 -2.30 -1.33
CA HIS A 101 19.36 -3.06 -1.75
C HIS A 101 20.02 -3.85 -0.61
N ALA A 102 19.77 -3.44 0.62
CA ALA A 102 20.23 -4.15 1.82
C ALA A 102 19.24 -5.20 2.32
N PHE A 103 18.02 -5.25 1.76
CA PHE A 103 16.99 -6.20 2.20
C PHE A 103 17.26 -7.61 1.62
N PRO A 104 17.37 -8.66 2.47
CA PRO A 104 17.62 -10.03 1.99
C PRO A 104 16.51 -10.52 1.06
N GLY A 105 16.88 -10.99 -0.14
CA GLY A 105 15.92 -11.50 -1.12
C GLY A 105 15.09 -10.42 -1.82
N HIS A 106 15.54 -9.16 -1.78
CA HIS A 106 14.88 -8.07 -2.50
C HIS A 106 14.66 -8.42 -3.97
N ILE A 107 13.45 -8.11 -4.46
CA ILE A 107 13.11 -8.19 -5.89
C ILE A 107 13.04 -6.77 -6.43
N ALA A 108 13.94 -6.40 -7.33
CA ALA A 108 13.93 -5.11 -8.00
C ALA A 108 12.83 -5.09 -9.08
N CYS A 109 11.59 -4.81 -8.69
CA CYS A 109 10.49 -4.58 -9.65
C CYS A 109 10.61 -3.20 -10.31
N ASP A 110 11.14 -2.21 -9.62
CA ASP A 110 11.57 -0.91 -10.16
C ASP A 110 12.99 -0.61 -9.70
N ALA A 111 13.90 -0.41 -10.64
CA ALA A 111 15.31 -0.10 -10.35
C ALA A 111 15.51 1.28 -9.69
N ASP A 112 14.51 2.17 -9.77
CA ASP A 112 14.57 3.51 -9.18
C ASP A 112 14.19 3.51 -7.70
N SER A 113 13.54 2.45 -7.20
CA SER A 113 13.14 2.34 -5.80
C SER A 113 14.36 2.17 -4.88
N ARG A 114 14.40 2.96 -3.81
CA ARG A 114 15.48 2.97 -2.81
C ARG A 114 14.98 2.62 -1.41
N SER A 115 13.78 3.05 -1.04
CA SER A 115 13.11 2.67 0.20
C SER A 115 11.69 2.22 -0.05
N GLU A 116 11.14 1.45 0.87
CA GLU A 116 9.85 0.78 0.68
C GLU A 116 9.10 0.67 2.02
N LEU A 117 7.78 0.84 1.96
CA LEU A 117 6.88 0.61 3.08
C LEU A 117 5.76 -0.31 2.62
N VAL A 118 5.67 -1.50 3.21
CA VAL A 118 4.63 -2.48 2.88
C VAL A 118 3.80 -2.78 4.11
N VAL A 119 2.49 -2.56 3.99
CA VAL A 119 1.51 -2.78 5.05
C VAL A 119 0.60 -3.93 4.68
N PRO A 120 0.51 -5.01 5.48
CA PRO A 120 -0.43 -6.10 5.20
C PRO A 120 -1.87 -5.62 5.38
N VAL A 121 -2.73 -5.99 4.44
CA VAL A 121 -4.17 -5.74 4.48
C VAL A 121 -4.86 -6.99 5.02
N ILE A 122 -5.39 -6.90 6.24
CA ILE A 122 -6.02 -8.02 6.93
C ILE A 122 -7.46 -7.63 7.28
N ALA A 123 -8.43 -8.40 6.81
CA ALA A 123 -9.84 -8.24 7.12
C ALA A 123 -10.40 -9.54 7.69
N ASN A 124 -11.06 -9.48 8.84
CA ASN A 124 -11.62 -10.66 9.53
C ASN A 124 -10.61 -11.81 9.69
N ASP A 125 -9.40 -11.47 10.17
CA ASP A 125 -8.26 -12.39 10.34
C ASP A 125 -7.73 -13.03 9.04
N ARG A 126 -8.21 -12.59 7.88
CA ARG A 126 -7.77 -13.08 6.58
C ARG A 126 -6.86 -12.07 5.89
N LEU A 127 -5.77 -12.56 5.31
CA LEU A 127 -4.91 -11.76 4.46
C LEU A 127 -5.64 -11.47 3.14
N VAL A 128 -5.89 -10.19 2.87
CA VAL A 128 -6.44 -9.70 1.59
C VAL A 128 -5.32 -9.47 0.59
N GLY A 129 -4.22 -8.94 1.06
CA GLY A 129 -3.04 -8.58 0.28
C GLY A 129 -2.13 -7.64 1.05
N VAL A 130 -1.42 -6.79 0.34
CA VAL A 130 -0.56 -5.75 0.90
C VAL A 130 -0.78 -4.42 0.19
N LEU A 131 -0.63 -3.31 0.93
CA LEU A 131 -0.37 -1.99 0.38
C LEU A 131 1.14 -1.83 0.28
N ASP A 132 1.63 -1.50 -0.90
CA ASP A 132 3.04 -1.32 -1.21
C ASP A 132 3.31 0.12 -1.65
N LEU A 133 4.28 0.76 -1.02
CA LEU A 133 4.72 2.12 -1.30
C LEU A 133 6.23 2.13 -1.50
N ASP A 134 6.67 2.63 -2.65
CA ASP A 134 8.08 2.79 -3.00
C ASP A 134 8.46 4.26 -3.13
N SER A 135 9.71 4.56 -2.78
CA SER A 135 10.31 5.87 -2.99
C SER A 135 11.70 5.76 -3.62
N PRO A 136 12.06 6.71 -4.52
CA PRO A 136 13.42 6.80 -5.05
C PRO A 136 14.42 7.39 -4.04
N ARG A 137 13.93 7.82 -2.86
CA ARG A 137 14.75 8.37 -1.78
C ARG A 137 15.06 7.29 -0.75
N PRO A 138 16.34 7.15 -0.31
CA PRO A 138 16.66 6.30 0.83
C PRO A 138 15.97 6.81 2.11
N ALA A 139 15.56 5.91 2.97
CA ALA A 139 14.93 6.20 4.29
C ALA A 139 13.79 7.22 4.21
N ARG A 140 12.98 7.16 3.12
CA ARG A 140 11.88 8.11 2.91
C ARG A 140 10.78 7.94 3.97
N PHE A 141 10.49 6.70 4.33
CA PHE A 141 9.37 6.39 5.22
C PHE A 141 9.77 6.46 6.68
N THR A 142 9.13 7.34 7.43
CA THR A 142 9.34 7.53 8.86
C THR A 142 8.45 6.61 9.70
N ALA A 143 8.60 6.65 11.02
CA ALA A 143 7.69 5.96 11.94
C ALA A 143 6.25 6.53 11.85
N ASP A 144 6.10 7.83 11.59
CA ASP A 144 4.80 8.47 11.39
C ASP A 144 4.15 8.03 10.07
N ASP A 145 4.92 7.87 9.00
CA ASP A 145 4.43 7.28 7.74
C ASP A 145 3.92 5.85 7.97
N GLN A 146 4.67 5.04 8.70
CA GLN A 146 4.27 3.67 9.03
C GLN A 146 2.96 3.66 9.83
N ALA A 147 2.89 4.41 10.93
CA ALA A 147 1.71 4.47 11.78
C ALA A 147 0.48 4.99 11.02
N GLY A 148 0.66 6.00 10.19
CA GLY A 148 -0.40 6.57 9.36
C GLY A 148 -0.92 5.60 8.30
N ALA A 149 -0.03 4.93 7.59
CA ALA A 149 -0.40 3.92 6.59
C ALA A 149 -1.11 2.71 7.23
N GLU A 150 -0.62 2.24 8.38
CA GLU A 150 -1.26 1.17 9.15
C GLU A 150 -2.67 1.56 9.61
N ALA A 151 -2.86 2.79 10.11
CA ALA A 151 -4.16 3.30 10.53
C ALA A 151 -5.14 3.43 9.35
N LEU A 152 -4.68 3.93 8.20
CA LEU A 152 -5.48 3.99 6.98
C LEU A 152 -5.92 2.60 6.54
N VAL A 153 -5.00 1.66 6.43
CA VAL A 153 -5.30 0.27 6.01
C VAL A 153 -6.29 -0.38 6.98
N ALA A 154 -6.09 -0.23 8.29
CA ALA A 154 -7.00 -0.81 9.28
C ALA A 154 -8.45 -0.32 9.13
N ARG A 155 -8.64 0.97 8.77
CA ARG A 155 -9.97 1.56 8.57
C ARG A 155 -10.72 1.03 7.35
N ILE A 156 -9.99 0.67 6.29
CA ILE A 156 -10.60 0.33 4.99
C ILE A 156 -10.43 -1.15 4.60
N ALA A 157 -9.71 -1.94 5.38
CA ALA A 157 -9.34 -3.31 5.02
C ALA A 157 -10.55 -4.17 4.59
N ALA A 158 -11.67 -4.07 5.30
CA ALA A 158 -12.89 -4.80 4.96
C ALA A 158 -13.46 -4.40 3.58
N ALA A 159 -13.33 -3.13 3.20
CA ALA A 159 -13.78 -2.62 1.90
C ALA A 159 -12.85 -3.01 0.74
N LEU A 160 -11.63 -3.45 1.03
CA LEU A 160 -10.67 -3.94 0.04
C LEU A 160 -10.78 -5.45 -0.20
N ALA A 161 -11.52 -6.17 0.65
CA ALA A 161 -11.70 -7.61 0.51
C ALA A 161 -12.45 -7.94 -0.78
N LEU A 162 -11.99 -8.98 -1.49
CA LEU A 162 -12.69 -9.49 -2.66
C LEU A 162 -13.73 -10.53 -2.21
N PRO A 163 -14.86 -10.65 -2.94
CA PRO A 163 -15.81 -11.72 -2.66
C PRO A 163 -15.09 -13.07 -2.77
N ALA A 164 -15.46 -14.00 -1.89
CA ALA A 164 -14.99 -15.37 -2.00
C ALA A 164 -15.44 -15.95 -3.35
N SER A 165 -14.48 -16.43 -4.13
CA SER A 165 -14.72 -17.13 -5.40
C SER A 165 -15.36 -18.49 -5.15
#